data_5714edba7ec489c5b484d1df749539a1
#
_entry.id   5714edba7ec489c5b484d1df749539a1
#
_cell.length_a   1.000
_cell.length_b   1.000
_cell.length_c   1.000
_cell.angle_alpha   90.00
_cell.angle_beta   90.00
_cell.angle_gamma   90.00
#
_symmetry.space_group_name_H-M   'P 1'
#
loop_
_entity.id
_entity.type
_entity.pdbx_description
1 polymer ?
#
loop_
_entity_poly.entity_id
_entity_poly.type
_entity_poly.pdbx_seq_one_letter_code
_entity_poly.pdbx_strand_id
1 'polypeptide(L)'
;MKLHQLVTTLVLSTLCSATAFAEREPGWDFGGELLYQDSQDLGFEGGSSADIKDDLGLALTFGYRFNARLELIFALDWNEIDYDFEIIEDSALPGIQGFSGSGDLETWTPRVGFNFNFMETDLTPYVTGGVGWAFIDTNIPDAPAQTSCWWDPWYGYVCGTFQSTRSLDELTYNAGVGARWDLGDSITLRLAYEKHWIEIDSANGTPEFDQLKFGISARY
;
A
#
# COMPACT_ATOMS: atom_id res chain seq x y z
N MET A 1 -0.47 8.28 -39.81
CA MET A 1 -0.78 7.14 -38.95
C MET A 1 -0.12 7.43 -37.62
N LYS A 2 -0.89 7.64 -36.55
CA LYS A 2 -0.36 8.14 -35.26
C LYS A 2 0.36 7.01 -34.53
N LEU A 3 1.53 7.29 -33.94
CA LEU A 3 2.39 6.36 -33.22
C LEU A 3 1.63 5.50 -32.18
N HIS A 4 0.57 6.04 -31.57
CA HIS A 4 -0.31 5.32 -30.63
C HIS A 4 -1.00 4.10 -31.25
N GLN A 5 -1.40 4.15 -32.51
CA GLN A 5 -2.04 3.01 -33.18
C GLN A 5 -1.05 1.86 -33.46
N LEU A 6 0.21 2.19 -33.69
CA LEU A 6 1.26 1.20 -33.93
C LEU A 6 1.65 0.48 -32.62
N VAL A 7 1.73 1.20 -31.51
CA VAL A 7 2.02 0.62 -30.18
C VAL A 7 0.87 -0.27 -29.72
N THR A 8 -0.38 0.18 -29.88
CA THR A 8 -1.56 -0.61 -29.48
C THR A 8 -1.69 -1.90 -30.30
N THR A 9 -1.39 -1.85 -31.59
CA THR A 9 -1.45 -3.04 -32.46
C THR A 9 -0.29 -4.02 -32.18
N LEU A 10 0.88 -3.52 -31.81
CA LEU A 10 2.04 -4.34 -31.47
C LEU A 10 1.83 -5.07 -30.13
N VAL A 11 1.27 -4.39 -29.13
CA VAL A 11 0.96 -4.99 -27.81
C VAL A 11 -0.15 -6.04 -27.95
N LEU A 12 -1.17 -5.79 -28.77
CA LEU A 12 -2.26 -6.75 -28.99
C LEU A 12 -1.82 -7.99 -29.76
N SER A 13 -0.86 -7.87 -30.71
CA SER A 13 -0.39 -9.01 -31.51
C SER A 13 0.59 -9.93 -30.78
N THR A 14 1.33 -9.42 -29.78
CA THR A 14 2.21 -10.24 -28.91
C THR A 14 1.45 -11.05 -27.87
N LEU A 15 0.25 -10.63 -27.48
CA LEU A 15 -0.59 -11.35 -26.52
C LEU A 15 -1.25 -12.61 -27.09
N CYS A 16 -1.31 -12.76 -28.42
CA CYS A 16 -2.01 -13.90 -29.07
C CYS A 16 -1.12 -15.13 -29.38
N SER A 17 0.18 -15.13 -29.08
CA SER A 17 1.07 -16.20 -29.52
C SER A 17 1.66 -17.09 -28.41
N ALA A 18 1.25 -16.95 -27.16
CA ALA A 18 1.72 -17.80 -26.06
C ALA A 18 0.67 -18.87 -25.70
N THR A 19 0.56 -19.91 -26.52
CA THR A 19 -0.22 -21.13 -26.18
C THR A 19 0.72 -22.25 -25.73
N ALA A 20 1.37 -22.07 -24.58
CA ALA A 20 1.85 -23.19 -23.80
C ALA A 20 0.89 -23.34 -22.62
N PHE A 21 0.04 -24.35 -22.63
CA PHE A 21 -0.84 -24.67 -21.51
C PHE A 21 0.00 -25.37 -20.43
N ALA A 22 0.64 -24.61 -19.56
CA ALA A 22 1.11 -25.15 -18.30
C ALA A 22 -0.10 -25.19 -17.38
N GLU A 23 -0.59 -26.39 -17.09
CA GLU A 23 -1.65 -26.61 -16.10
C GLU A 23 -1.05 -26.20 -14.73
N ARG A 24 -1.56 -25.09 -14.16
CA ARG A 24 -1.08 -24.61 -12.87
C ARG A 24 -1.60 -25.51 -11.76
N GLU A 25 -0.72 -26.22 -11.12
CA GLU A 25 -1.03 -27.05 -9.97
C GLU A 25 -1.26 -26.22 -8.70
N PRO A 26 -2.09 -26.72 -7.75
CA PRO A 26 -2.18 -26.12 -6.42
C PRO A 26 -0.79 -26.05 -5.77
N GLY A 27 -0.50 -24.95 -5.10
CA GLY A 27 0.82 -24.76 -4.50
C GLY A 27 0.95 -23.44 -3.76
N TRP A 28 2.07 -23.26 -3.11
CA TRP A 28 2.41 -22.07 -2.35
C TRP A 28 3.28 -21.13 -3.17
N ASP A 29 3.06 -19.84 -2.99
CA ASP A 29 3.88 -18.78 -3.55
C ASP A 29 4.40 -17.91 -2.40
N PHE A 30 5.69 -17.55 -2.44
CA PHE A 30 6.29 -16.59 -1.54
C PHE A 30 7.04 -15.54 -2.34
N GLY A 31 6.82 -14.27 -2.05
CA GLY A 31 7.41 -13.20 -2.83
C GLY A 31 7.51 -11.86 -2.15
N GLY A 32 7.98 -10.89 -2.91
CA GLY A 32 8.02 -9.48 -2.54
C GLY A 32 7.47 -8.61 -3.66
N GLU A 33 6.97 -7.46 -3.29
CA GLU A 33 6.43 -6.47 -4.22
C GLU A 33 7.04 -5.09 -3.92
N LEU A 34 7.30 -4.34 -4.98
CA LEU A 34 7.51 -2.91 -4.93
C LEU A 34 6.16 -2.23 -5.13
N LEU A 35 5.85 -1.27 -4.28
CA LEU A 35 4.63 -0.48 -4.30
C LEU A 35 5.01 0.94 -4.69
N TYR A 36 4.35 1.51 -5.68
CA TYR A 36 4.36 2.94 -5.92
C TYR A 36 2.95 3.45 -5.61
N GLN A 37 2.85 4.35 -4.64
CA GLN A 37 1.60 5.00 -4.25
C GLN A 37 1.59 6.42 -4.80
N ASP A 38 0.50 6.80 -5.45
CA ASP A 38 0.31 8.15 -5.98
C ASP A 38 -0.08 9.12 -4.85
N SER A 39 0.22 10.41 -5.05
CA SER A 39 -0.10 11.47 -4.10
C SER A 39 -1.61 11.64 -3.94
N GLN A 40 -2.04 12.08 -2.74
CA GLN A 40 -3.46 12.26 -2.42
C GLN A 40 -3.69 13.46 -1.52
N ASP A 41 -4.64 14.32 -1.93
CA ASP A 41 -5.14 15.42 -1.09
C ASP A 41 -6.27 14.94 -0.19
N LEU A 42 -6.12 15.11 1.11
CA LEU A 42 -7.14 14.78 2.11
C LEU A 42 -7.73 16.05 2.72
N GLY A 43 -9.04 16.16 2.71
CA GLY A 43 -9.78 17.19 3.44
C GLY A 43 -10.37 16.64 4.74
N PHE A 44 -10.31 17.41 5.82
CA PHE A 44 -10.87 17.05 7.12
C PHE A 44 -12.01 18.00 7.51
N GLU A 45 -12.81 17.56 8.49
CA GLU A 45 -13.83 18.43 9.09
C GLU A 45 -13.17 19.67 9.70
N GLY A 46 -13.79 20.85 9.47
CA GLY A 46 -13.21 22.14 9.92
C GLY A 46 -12.34 22.85 8.88
N GLY A 47 -12.16 22.27 7.69
CA GLY A 47 -11.46 22.88 6.56
C GLY A 47 -9.93 22.66 6.56
N SER A 48 -9.39 21.91 7.51
CA SER A 48 -7.98 21.47 7.49
C SER A 48 -7.74 20.49 6.34
N SER A 49 -6.51 20.43 5.85
CA SER A 49 -6.12 19.54 4.76
C SER A 49 -4.76 18.91 5.02
N ALA A 50 -4.53 17.75 4.39
CA ALA A 50 -3.22 17.13 4.31
C ALA A 50 -2.96 16.69 2.86
N ASP A 51 -1.79 17.00 2.35
CA ASP A 51 -1.27 16.59 1.05
C ASP A 51 -0.25 15.46 1.28
N ILE A 52 -0.69 14.24 0.98
CA ILE A 52 0.15 13.04 1.06
C ILE A 52 0.92 12.93 -0.24
N LYS A 53 2.25 12.83 -0.15
CA LYS A 53 3.14 12.74 -1.31
C LYS A 53 3.10 11.34 -1.92
N ASP A 54 3.56 11.27 -3.17
CA ASP A 54 3.86 9.98 -3.80
C ASP A 54 5.09 9.33 -3.18
N ASP A 55 5.04 8.00 -3.01
CA ASP A 55 6.16 7.27 -2.40
C ASP A 55 6.26 5.82 -2.88
N LEU A 56 7.43 5.22 -2.56
CA LEU A 56 7.77 3.83 -2.83
C LEU A 56 7.74 3.01 -1.53
N GLY A 57 6.88 2.01 -1.50
CA GLY A 57 6.81 1.02 -0.43
C GLY A 57 7.27 -0.36 -0.87
N LEU A 58 7.24 -1.27 0.09
CA LEU A 58 7.56 -2.69 -0.07
C LEU A 58 6.43 -3.55 0.46
N ALA A 59 6.23 -4.73 -0.12
CA ALA A 59 5.38 -5.74 0.47
C ALA A 59 6.05 -7.11 0.47
N LEU A 60 5.72 -7.90 1.49
CA LEU A 60 5.94 -9.32 1.52
C LEU A 60 4.64 -10.03 1.21
N THR A 61 4.68 -11.02 0.30
CA THR A 61 3.48 -11.75 -0.11
C THR A 61 3.65 -13.24 0.13
N PHE A 62 2.58 -13.87 0.58
CA PHE A 62 2.44 -15.28 0.74
C PHE A 62 1.11 -15.73 0.15
N GLY A 63 1.14 -16.59 -0.87
CA GLY A 63 -0.04 -17.00 -1.61
C GLY A 63 -0.25 -18.51 -1.57
N TYR A 64 -1.52 -18.91 -1.69
CA TYR A 64 -1.92 -20.29 -1.95
C TYR A 64 -2.83 -20.39 -3.16
N ARG A 65 -2.39 -21.11 -4.17
CA ARG A 65 -3.17 -21.40 -5.37
C ARG A 65 -4.04 -22.62 -5.15
N PHE A 66 -5.35 -22.44 -5.23
CA PHE A 66 -6.30 -23.54 -5.19
C PHE A 66 -6.38 -24.26 -6.54
N ASN A 67 -6.24 -23.52 -7.61
CA ASN A 67 -6.28 -23.99 -9.00
C ASN A 67 -5.63 -22.93 -9.92
N ALA A 68 -5.66 -23.16 -11.22
CA ALA A 68 -5.11 -22.24 -12.21
C ALA A 68 -5.69 -20.82 -12.15
N ARG A 69 -6.91 -20.64 -11.62
CA ARG A 69 -7.64 -19.37 -11.64
C ARG A 69 -7.71 -18.66 -10.31
N LEU A 70 -7.80 -19.39 -9.21
CA LEU A 70 -8.04 -18.81 -7.88
C LEU A 70 -6.82 -18.94 -6.98
N GLU A 71 -6.39 -17.83 -6.42
CA GLU A 71 -5.29 -17.72 -5.47
C GLU A 71 -5.71 -16.89 -4.26
N LEU A 72 -5.44 -17.38 -3.06
CA LEU A 72 -5.54 -16.63 -1.81
C LEU A 72 -4.20 -15.97 -1.55
N ILE A 73 -4.19 -14.69 -1.21
CA ILE A 73 -2.97 -13.93 -0.92
C ILE A 73 -3.05 -13.34 0.48
N PHE A 74 -1.97 -13.50 1.22
CA PHE A 74 -1.64 -12.73 2.41
C PHE A 74 -0.50 -11.79 2.03
N ALA A 75 -0.62 -10.52 2.37
CA ALA A 75 0.42 -9.53 2.16
C ALA A 75 0.63 -8.69 3.41
N LEU A 76 1.87 -8.24 3.57
CA LEU A 76 2.24 -7.24 4.55
C LEU A 76 2.90 -6.10 3.78
N ASP A 77 2.15 -5.02 3.61
CA ASP A 77 2.62 -3.82 2.92
C ASP A 77 3.26 -2.87 3.94
N TRP A 78 4.34 -2.20 3.57
CA TRP A 78 5.04 -1.19 4.37
C TRP A 78 5.39 0.01 3.50
N ASN A 79 5.03 1.21 3.97
CA ASN A 79 5.31 2.49 3.33
C ASN A 79 5.76 3.49 4.39
N GLU A 80 6.65 4.41 3.99
CA GLU A 80 7.01 5.60 4.76
C GLU A 80 6.80 6.80 3.84
N ILE A 81 5.82 7.65 4.14
CA ILE A 81 5.29 8.66 3.23
C ILE A 81 5.39 10.03 3.87
N ASP A 82 5.97 10.99 3.16
CA ASP A 82 5.95 12.40 3.56
C ASP A 82 4.56 13.01 3.34
N TYR A 83 4.13 13.88 4.24
CA TYR A 83 2.91 14.66 4.08
C TYR A 83 3.10 16.11 4.53
N ASP A 84 2.39 17.02 3.86
CA ASP A 84 2.24 18.41 4.27
C ASP A 84 0.83 18.63 4.79
N PHE A 85 0.66 19.37 5.87
CA PHE A 85 -0.65 19.65 6.42
C PHE A 85 -0.87 21.14 6.65
N GLU A 86 -2.13 21.55 6.53
CA GLU A 86 -2.61 22.90 6.83
C GLU A 86 -3.81 22.81 7.78
N ILE A 87 -3.65 23.41 8.97
CA ILE A 87 -4.72 23.52 9.95
C ILE A 87 -5.27 24.94 9.86
N ILE A 88 -6.57 25.05 9.59
CA ILE A 88 -7.25 26.35 9.52
C ILE A 88 -7.71 26.75 10.92
N GLU A 89 -7.66 28.05 11.21
CA GLU A 89 -8.13 28.63 12.45
C GLU A 89 -9.63 28.30 12.67
N ASP A 90 -9.93 27.56 13.74
CA ASP A 90 -11.32 27.39 14.17
C ASP A 90 -11.79 28.69 14.84
N SER A 91 -12.73 29.39 14.19
CA SER A 91 -13.35 30.60 14.70
C SER A 91 -14.07 30.43 16.05
N ALA A 92 -14.29 29.18 16.50
CA ALA A 92 -14.85 28.85 17.79
C ALA A 92 -13.82 28.91 18.94
N LEU A 93 -12.52 28.90 18.63
CA LEU A 93 -11.43 28.99 19.60
C LEU A 93 -10.53 30.20 19.28
N PRO A 94 -10.91 31.42 19.69
CA PRO A 94 -10.15 32.63 19.38
C PRO A 94 -8.75 32.56 19.99
N GLY A 95 -7.72 32.66 19.13
CA GLY A 95 -6.31 32.68 19.49
C GLY A 95 -5.48 31.50 18.97
N ILE A 96 -6.08 30.53 18.33
CA ILE A 96 -5.35 29.51 17.55
C ILE A 96 -5.22 30.05 16.14
N GLN A 97 -4.04 30.54 15.78
CA GLN A 97 -3.75 30.91 14.38
C GLN A 97 -3.53 29.60 13.60
N GLY A 98 -4.07 29.55 12.37
CA GLY A 98 -3.80 28.46 11.46
C GLY A 98 -2.30 28.26 11.29
N PHE A 99 -1.85 27.02 11.25
CA PHE A 99 -0.46 26.71 11.02
C PHE A 99 -0.32 25.57 10.00
N SER A 100 0.79 25.57 9.27
CA SER A 100 1.16 24.52 8.34
C SER A 100 2.46 23.87 8.78
N GLY A 101 2.62 22.61 8.45
CA GLY A 101 3.81 21.84 8.75
C GLY A 101 3.92 20.64 7.83
N SER A 102 5.01 19.91 7.98
CA SER A 102 5.25 18.64 7.31
C SER A 102 5.52 17.55 8.34
N GLY A 103 5.30 16.32 7.95
CA GLY A 103 5.53 15.16 8.78
C GLY A 103 5.76 13.91 7.97
N ASP A 104 6.15 12.86 8.66
CA ASP A 104 6.37 11.52 8.11
C ASP A 104 5.27 10.60 8.65
N LEU A 105 4.82 9.68 7.81
CA LEU A 105 3.76 8.74 8.08
C LEU A 105 4.24 7.35 7.72
N GLU A 106 4.44 6.51 8.74
CA GLU A 106 4.79 5.10 8.55
C GLU A 106 3.53 4.24 8.60
N THR A 107 3.34 3.39 7.58
CA THR A 107 2.16 2.55 7.49
C THR A 107 2.54 1.08 7.33
N TRP A 108 1.94 0.23 8.17
CA TRP A 108 1.99 -1.22 8.09
C TRP A 108 0.60 -1.76 7.82
N THR A 109 0.44 -2.50 6.72
CA THR A 109 -0.89 -3.01 6.32
C THR A 109 -0.85 -4.52 6.08
N PRO A 110 -1.10 -5.35 7.11
CA PRO A 110 -1.44 -6.75 6.88
C PRO A 110 -2.78 -6.85 6.16
N ARG A 111 -2.82 -7.63 5.08
CA ARG A 111 -4.05 -7.84 4.29
C ARG A 111 -4.20 -9.28 3.84
N VAL A 112 -5.45 -9.66 3.60
CA VAL A 112 -5.81 -10.92 2.98
C VAL A 112 -6.72 -10.65 1.79
N GLY A 113 -6.47 -11.32 0.68
CA GLY A 113 -7.21 -11.10 -0.55
C GLY A 113 -7.19 -12.31 -1.47
N PHE A 114 -7.86 -12.15 -2.60
CA PHE A 114 -7.93 -13.17 -3.64
C PHE A 114 -7.52 -12.57 -4.98
N ASN A 115 -6.77 -13.37 -5.77
CA ASN A 115 -6.55 -13.11 -7.17
C ASN A 115 -7.37 -14.10 -8.00
N PHE A 116 -8.06 -13.57 -9.01
CA PHE A 116 -8.75 -14.37 -10.00
C PHE A 116 -8.11 -14.18 -11.36
N ASN A 117 -7.44 -15.22 -11.85
CA ASN A 117 -6.79 -15.28 -13.16
C ASN A 117 -7.81 -15.65 -14.24
N PHE A 118 -7.91 -14.87 -15.32
CA PHE A 118 -8.88 -15.11 -16.38
C PHE A 118 -8.50 -16.27 -17.30
N MET A 119 -7.20 -16.53 -17.45
CA MET A 119 -6.67 -17.58 -18.32
C MET A 119 -5.77 -18.54 -17.55
N GLU A 120 -5.59 -19.73 -18.08
CA GLU A 120 -4.74 -20.79 -17.51
C GLU A 120 -3.34 -20.81 -18.16
N THR A 121 -3.02 -19.79 -18.96
CA THR A 121 -1.74 -19.63 -19.66
C THR A 121 -0.69 -18.97 -18.77
N ASP A 122 0.60 -19.10 -19.12
CA ASP A 122 1.72 -18.50 -18.38
C ASP A 122 1.56 -16.98 -18.19
N LEU A 123 1.10 -16.29 -19.22
CA LEU A 123 0.74 -14.88 -19.16
C LEU A 123 -0.78 -14.76 -19.07
N THR A 124 -1.28 -14.19 -17.98
CA THR A 124 -2.72 -14.04 -17.75
C THR A 124 -3.04 -12.69 -17.08
N PRO A 125 -4.07 -11.99 -17.54
CA PRO A 125 -4.66 -10.92 -16.76
C PRO A 125 -5.39 -11.48 -15.54
N TYR A 126 -5.43 -10.71 -14.46
CA TYR A 126 -6.16 -11.07 -13.25
C TYR A 126 -6.85 -9.86 -12.65
N VAL A 127 -7.83 -10.12 -11.81
CA VAL A 127 -8.41 -9.15 -10.88
C VAL A 127 -8.02 -9.55 -9.47
N THR A 128 -7.82 -8.55 -8.63
CA THR A 128 -7.49 -8.74 -7.22
C THR A 128 -8.48 -7.98 -6.36
N GLY A 129 -8.67 -8.44 -5.13
CA GLY A 129 -9.43 -7.74 -4.12
C GLY A 129 -9.18 -8.33 -2.76
N GLY A 130 -9.20 -7.48 -1.73
CA GLY A 130 -8.89 -7.90 -0.38
C GLY A 130 -9.33 -6.90 0.67
N VAL A 131 -9.10 -7.31 1.91
CA VAL A 131 -9.32 -6.51 3.12
C VAL A 131 -8.07 -6.59 3.99
N GLY A 132 -7.82 -5.54 4.75
CA GLY A 132 -6.67 -5.45 5.62
C GLY A 132 -6.91 -4.50 6.78
N TRP A 133 -5.85 -4.29 7.54
CA TRP A 133 -5.83 -3.34 8.65
C TRP A 133 -4.59 -2.47 8.50
N ALA A 134 -4.78 -1.16 8.37
CA ALA A 134 -3.68 -0.21 8.28
C ALA A 134 -3.32 0.29 9.69
N PHE A 135 -2.09 0.03 10.10
CA PHE A 135 -1.48 0.63 11.29
C PHE A 135 -0.65 1.82 10.82
N ILE A 136 -1.08 3.00 11.22
CA ILE A 136 -0.52 4.26 10.75
C ILE A 136 0.12 4.96 11.94
N ASP A 137 1.43 5.12 11.91
CA ASP A 137 2.19 5.88 12.89
C ASP A 137 2.59 7.23 12.31
N THR A 138 2.24 8.29 13.02
CA THR A 138 2.58 9.66 12.62
C THR A 138 3.64 10.24 13.56
N ASN A 139 4.40 11.21 13.08
CA ASN A 139 5.31 11.98 13.93
C ASN A 139 4.63 13.16 14.65
N ILE A 140 3.28 13.25 14.63
CA ILE A 140 2.52 14.27 15.34
C ILE A 140 2.53 13.97 16.83
N PRO A 141 2.99 14.90 17.68
CA PRO A 141 2.96 14.73 19.12
C PRO A 141 1.53 14.63 19.68
N ASP A 142 1.27 13.56 20.45
CA ASP A 142 -0.02 13.38 21.14
C ASP A 142 -0.02 14.04 22.52
N ALA A 143 1.17 14.26 23.12
CA ALA A 143 1.34 14.88 24.42
C ALA A 143 2.62 15.71 24.48
N PRO A 144 2.74 16.64 25.45
CA PRO A 144 3.98 17.35 25.70
C PRO A 144 5.13 16.38 26.01
N ALA A 145 6.31 16.71 25.52
CA ALA A 145 7.52 15.91 25.76
C ALA A 145 7.79 15.76 27.25
N GLN A 146 8.01 14.53 27.71
CA GLN A 146 8.28 14.20 29.11
C GLN A 146 9.73 13.74 29.25
N THR A 147 10.48 14.33 30.19
CA THR A 147 11.81 13.86 30.52
C THR A 147 11.72 12.85 31.66
N SER A 148 12.22 11.63 31.42
CA SER A 148 12.36 10.58 32.42
C SER A 148 13.83 10.24 32.59
N CYS A 149 14.20 9.97 33.83
CA CYS A 149 15.57 9.60 34.18
C CYS A 149 15.57 8.22 34.85
N TRP A 150 16.51 7.37 34.47
CA TRP A 150 16.66 6.02 35.02
C TRP A 150 18.14 5.67 35.15
N TRP A 151 18.39 4.64 35.97
CA TRP A 151 19.72 4.07 36.09
C TRP A 151 19.95 3.01 35.01
N ASP A 152 20.93 3.25 34.17
CA ASP A 152 21.40 2.29 33.17
C ASP A 152 22.65 1.54 33.69
N PRO A 153 22.69 0.19 33.60
CA PRO A 153 23.83 -0.57 34.12
C PRO A 153 25.17 -0.26 33.44
N TRP A 154 25.17 0.26 32.21
CA TRP A 154 26.35 0.52 31.41
C TRP A 154 26.75 2.00 31.40
N TYR A 155 25.78 2.91 31.46
CA TYR A 155 25.97 4.34 31.31
C TYR A 155 25.71 5.13 32.60
N GLY A 156 25.27 4.45 33.68
CA GLY A 156 24.93 5.12 34.92
C GLY A 156 23.57 5.83 34.88
N TYR A 157 23.45 6.97 35.55
CA TYR A 157 22.19 7.72 35.58
C TYR A 157 22.03 8.51 34.28
N VAL A 158 21.04 8.11 33.48
CA VAL A 158 20.73 8.70 32.17
C VAL A 158 19.34 9.30 32.15
N CYS A 159 19.17 10.41 31.45
CA CYS A 159 17.87 11.06 31.25
C CYS A 159 17.57 11.08 29.74
N GLY A 160 16.33 10.68 29.39
CA GLY A 160 15.84 10.75 28.03
C GLY A 160 14.53 11.55 27.98
N THR A 161 14.35 12.27 26.90
CA THR A 161 13.07 12.93 26.63
C THR A 161 12.26 12.03 25.72
N PHE A 162 11.06 11.69 26.14
CA PHE A 162 10.12 10.84 25.42
C PHE A 162 8.91 11.68 25.05
N GLN A 163 8.46 11.50 23.82
CA GLN A 163 7.24 12.12 23.33
C GLN A 163 6.42 11.03 22.67
N SER A 164 5.17 10.83 23.08
CA SER A 164 4.25 9.95 22.41
C SER A 164 3.76 10.62 21.13
N THR A 165 3.72 9.86 20.07
CA THR A 165 3.16 10.24 18.78
C THR A 165 1.79 9.59 18.60
N ARG A 166 0.98 10.17 17.74
CA ARG A 166 -0.35 9.67 17.43
C ARG A 166 -0.27 8.51 16.44
N SER A 167 -0.89 7.40 16.82
CA SER A 167 -1.09 6.25 15.93
C SER A 167 -2.57 6.03 15.66
N LEU A 168 -2.90 5.51 14.48
CA LEU A 168 -4.25 5.16 14.04
C LEU A 168 -4.24 3.72 13.54
N ASP A 169 -5.32 3.00 13.79
CA ASP A 169 -5.53 1.65 13.27
C ASP A 169 -6.91 1.58 12.58
N GLU A 170 -6.88 1.41 11.25
CA GLU A 170 -8.05 1.58 10.41
C GLU A 170 -8.25 0.39 9.46
N LEU A 171 -9.53 0.08 9.20
CA LEU A 171 -9.89 -0.94 8.23
C LEU A 171 -9.56 -0.45 6.82
N THR A 172 -8.95 -1.33 6.03
CA THR A 172 -8.67 -1.04 4.62
C THR A 172 -9.19 -2.14 3.71
N TYR A 173 -9.56 -1.77 2.51
CA TYR A 173 -9.90 -2.70 1.44
C TYR A 173 -9.29 -2.25 0.13
N ASN A 174 -9.03 -3.21 -0.74
CA ASN A 174 -8.44 -2.93 -2.03
C ASN A 174 -9.14 -3.71 -3.14
N ALA A 175 -9.09 -3.15 -4.34
CA ALA A 175 -9.48 -3.83 -5.57
C ALA A 175 -8.61 -3.34 -6.72
N GLY A 176 -8.30 -4.25 -7.65
CA GLY A 176 -7.43 -3.89 -8.75
C GLY A 176 -7.43 -4.88 -9.90
N VAL A 177 -6.62 -4.57 -10.88
CA VAL A 177 -6.39 -5.39 -12.08
C VAL A 177 -4.90 -5.52 -12.31
N GLY A 178 -4.49 -6.65 -12.87
CA GLY A 178 -3.08 -6.88 -13.13
C GLY A 178 -2.82 -7.89 -14.22
N ALA A 179 -1.54 -8.12 -14.47
CA ALA A 179 -1.03 -9.18 -15.31
C ALA A 179 -0.04 -10.02 -14.50
N ARG A 180 -0.19 -11.33 -14.60
CA ARG A 180 0.70 -12.33 -14.04
C ARG A 180 1.45 -13.00 -15.17
N TRP A 181 2.75 -13.20 -14.98
CA TRP A 181 3.59 -13.93 -15.93
C TRP A 181 4.42 -14.99 -15.19
N ASP A 182 4.15 -16.26 -15.50
CA ASP A 182 4.87 -17.41 -14.97
C ASP A 182 6.11 -17.68 -15.83
N LEU A 183 7.29 -17.57 -15.25
CA LEU A 183 8.57 -17.84 -15.87
C LEU A 183 9.03 -19.26 -15.48
N GLY A 184 8.65 -20.22 -16.33
CA GLY A 184 8.86 -21.64 -16.02
C GLY A 184 8.07 -22.07 -14.79
N ASP A 185 8.58 -23.06 -14.04
CA ASP A 185 7.84 -23.71 -12.94
C ASP A 185 8.05 -23.05 -11.57
N SER A 186 9.00 -22.13 -11.45
CA SER A 186 9.47 -21.67 -10.14
C SER A 186 9.29 -20.19 -9.86
N ILE A 187 9.15 -19.36 -10.88
CA ILE A 187 9.10 -17.89 -10.73
C ILE A 187 7.83 -17.34 -11.34
N THR A 188 7.22 -16.40 -10.64
CA THR A 188 6.08 -15.60 -11.12
C THR A 188 6.41 -14.12 -11.00
N LEU A 189 6.16 -13.38 -12.08
CA LEU A 189 6.15 -11.91 -12.07
C LEU A 189 4.70 -11.43 -12.06
N ARG A 190 4.45 -10.33 -11.33
CA ARG A 190 3.14 -9.67 -11.26
C ARG A 190 3.31 -8.18 -11.49
N LEU A 191 2.37 -7.60 -12.21
CA LEU A 191 2.19 -6.16 -12.33
C LEU A 191 0.72 -5.87 -12.08
N ALA A 192 0.41 -4.99 -11.14
CA ALA A 192 -0.96 -4.64 -10.79
C ALA A 192 -1.13 -3.14 -10.62
N TYR A 193 -2.32 -2.68 -10.94
CA TYR A 193 -2.84 -1.39 -10.54
C TYR A 193 -4.00 -1.63 -9.58
N GLU A 194 -3.89 -1.10 -8.37
CA GLU A 194 -4.86 -1.29 -7.30
C GLU A 194 -5.31 0.06 -6.75
N LYS A 195 -6.59 0.14 -6.39
CA LYS A 195 -7.12 1.18 -5.53
C LYS A 195 -7.23 0.66 -4.11
N HIS A 196 -6.73 1.45 -3.17
CA HIS A 196 -6.84 1.20 -1.74
C HIS A 196 -7.74 2.24 -1.10
N TRP A 197 -8.67 1.79 -0.30
CA TRP A 197 -9.57 2.62 0.50
C TRP A 197 -9.27 2.39 1.97
N ILE A 198 -9.13 3.46 2.74
CA ILE A 198 -8.89 3.43 4.18
C ILE A 198 -10.08 4.12 4.85
N GLU A 199 -10.73 3.45 5.81
CA GLU A 199 -11.85 4.03 6.56
C GLU A 199 -11.33 4.91 7.69
N ILE A 200 -11.15 6.21 7.44
CA ILE A 200 -10.72 7.18 8.44
C ILE A 200 -11.94 7.99 8.91
N ASP A 201 -12.35 7.81 10.16
CA ASP A 201 -13.56 8.43 10.72
C ASP A 201 -13.54 9.97 10.68
N SER A 202 -12.36 10.59 10.75
CA SER A 202 -12.19 12.06 10.74
C SER A 202 -12.05 12.69 9.36
N ALA A 203 -11.95 11.87 8.30
CA ALA A 203 -11.80 12.38 6.93
C ALA A 203 -13.16 12.69 6.30
N ASN A 204 -13.18 13.68 5.39
CA ASN A 204 -14.34 13.99 4.56
C ASN A 204 -14.50 12.94 3.44
N GLY A 205 -15.04 11.78 3.77
CA GLY A 205 -15.18 10.63 2.88
C GLY A 205 -14.12 9.56 3.14
N THR A 206 -14.14 8.49 2.34
CA THR A 206 -13.15 7.41 2.44
C THR A 206 -11.96 7.76 1.54
N PRO A 207 -10.78 8.03 2.09
CA PRO A 207 -9.57 8.25 1.30
C PRO A 207 -9.30 7.08 0.36
N GLU A 208 -8.95 7.41 -0.90
CA GLU A 208 -8.58 6.41 -1.89
C GLU A 208 -7.17 6.68 -2.42
N PHE A 209 -6.35 5.65 -2.46
CA PHE A 209 -4.98 5.70 -2.93
C PHE A 209 -4.81 4.79 -4.14
N ASP A 210 -4.27 5.36 -5.20
CA ASP A 210 -3.89 4.61 -6.40
C ASP A 210 -2.49 4.03 -6.21
N GLN A 211 -2.35 2.71 -6.40
CA GLN A 211 -1.09 2.01 -6.24
C GLN A 211 -0.73 1.22 -7.49
N LEU A 212 0.53 1.34 -7.90
CA LEU A 212 1.13 0.46 -8.90
C LEU A 212 2.06 -0.53 -8.19
N LYS A 213 1.85 -1.83 -8.40
CA LYS A 213 2.61 -2.90 -7.73
C LYS A 213 3.37 -3.72 -8.75
N PHE A 214 4.65 -3.95 -8.48
CA PHE A 214 5.48 -4.88 -9.23
C PHE A 214 6.01 -5.96 -8.28
N GLY A 215 5.64 -7.22 -8.54
CA GLY A 215 5.96 -8.34 -7.69
C GLY A 215 6.77 -9.42 -8.38
N ILE A 216 7.59 -10.10 -7.57
CA ILE A 216 8.26 -11.34 -7.92
C ILE A 216 8.02 -12.36 -6.81
N SER A 217 7.64 -13.58 -7.19
CA SER A 217 7.44 -14.67 -6.23
C SER A 217 8.04 -15.98 -6.71
N ALA A 218 8.48 -16.80 -5.76
CA ALA A 218 8.90 -18.18 -5.96
C ALA A 218 7.74 -19.12 -5.66
N ARG A 219 7.61 -20.17 -6.47
CA ARG A 219 6.58 -21.22 -6.36
C ARG A 219 7.17 -22.50 -5.77
N TYR A 220 6.37 -23.14 -4.90
CA TYR A 220 6.68 -24.38 -4.24
C TYR A 220 5.53 -25.37 -4.35
#